data_a41fceaed2aaee637e1dfd3369255d3d
#
_entry.id   a41fceaed2aaee637e1dfd3369255d3d
#
_cell.length_a   1.000
_cell.length_b   1.000
_cell.length_c   1.000
_cell.angle_alpha   90.00
_cell.angle_beta   90.00
_cell.angle_gamma   90.00
#
_symmetry.space_group_name_H-M   'P 1'
#
loop_
_entity.id
_entity.type
_entity.pdbx_description
1 polymer ?
#
loop_
_entity_poly.entity_id
_entity_poly.type
_entity_poly.pdbx_seq_one_letter_code
_entity_poly.pdbx_strand_id
1 'polypeptide(L)'
;RTWGASQGNVLTQSDVDSAVKVAIIGLTVSDKLFGPNANPVGRVVRIKNIPFTVVGVLGKKGQSPFGQDFDDVVLIPVTTFQQKIQGGLKSLLSGSIAVSATGPETTARAETQIRGLLRDRHRLPQGADDDFSIRNLSEIASAQQEGTRTLTTLLAAIAAVSLLVG
;
A
#
# COMPACT_ATOMS: atom_id res chain seq x y z
N ARG A 1 -7.59 -3.29 -9.47
CA ARG A 1 -8.80 -2.80 -8.77
C ARG A 1 -8.63 -1.31 -8.55
N THR A 2 -9.43 -0.51 -9.22
CA THR A 2 -9.49 0.95 -9.01
C THR A 2 -10.09 1.22 -7.64
N TRP A 3 -9.35 1.92 -6.78
CA TRP A 3 -9.85 2.40 -5.50
C TRP A 3 -10.59 3.72 -5.76
N GLY A 4 -11.92 3.66 -5.72
CA GLY A 4 -12.79 4.80 -6.00
C GLY A 4 -12.89 5.77 -4.81
N ALA A 5 -13.26 7.02 -5.10
CA ALA A 5 -13.66 7.97 -4.08
C ALA A 5 -15.10 7.69 -3.62
N SER A 6 -15.33 7.76 -2.32
CA SER A 6 -16.68 7.74 -1.72
C SER A 6 -17.32 9.14 -1.72
N GLN A 7 -16.48 10.18 -1.69
CA GLN A 7 -16.89 11.58 -1.76
C GLN A 7 -15.90 12.35 -2.64
N GLY A 8 -16.39 13.31 -3.41
CA GLY A 8 -15.55 14.12 -4.30
C GLY A 8 -15.00 13.36 -5.49
N ASN A 9 -13.80 13.73 -5.92
CA ASN A 9 -13.16 13.22 -7.13
C ASN A 9 -11.85 12.50 -6.82
N VAL A 10 -11.43 11.62 -7.74
CA VAL A 10 -10.08 11.04 -7.74
C VAL A 10 -9.08 12.00 -8.41
N LEU A 11 -7.79 11.81 -8.15
CA LEU A 11 -6.74 12.55 -8.85
C LEU A 11 -6.80 12.27 -10.36
N THR A 12 -6.71 13.33 -11.12
CA THR A 12 -6.68 13.26 -12.59
C THR A 12 -5.25 13.33 -13.11
N GLN A 13 -5.05 12.95 -14.37
CA GLN A 13 -3.75 13.09 -15.02
C GLN A 13 -3.34 14.58 -15.07
N SER A 14 -4.30 15.49 -15.30
CA SER A 14 -4.06 16.93 -15.26
C SER A 14 -3.53 17.43 -13.92
N ASP A 15 -4.00 16.86 -12.80
CA ASP A 15 -3.51 17.20 -11.47
C ASP A 15 -2.04 16.80 -11.29
N VAL A 16 -1.67 15.66 -11.88
CA VAL A 16 -0.28 15.17 -11.88
C VAL A 16 0.60 16.06 -12.75
N ASP A 17 0.17 16.34 -13.99
CA ASP A 17 0.97 17.09 -14.96
C ASP A 17 1.20 18.54 -14.50
N SER A 18 0.21 19.14 -13.86
CA SER A 18 0.25 20.52 -13.38
C SER A 18 0.84 20.66 -11.96
N ALA A 19 1.22 19.55 -11.32
CA ALA A 19 1.75 19.54 -9.96
C ALA A 19 0.92 20.36 -8.95
N VAL A 20 -0.41 20.27 -9.05
CA VAL A 20 -1.34 21.00 -8.17
C VAL A 20 -1.31 20.48 -6.74
N LYS A 21 -1.57 21.36 -5.78
CA LYS A 21 -1.58 21.02 -4.35
C LYS A 21 -2.95 20.48 -3.94
N VAL A 22 -3.29 19.31 -4.44
CA VAL A 22 -4.53 18.59 -4.09
C VAL A 22 -4.20 17.29 -3.38
N ALA A 23 -5.12 16.81 -2.56
CA ALA A 23 -4.98 15.57 -1.83
C ALA A 23 -6.30 14.79 -1.82
N ILE A 24 -6.20 13.47 -1.88
CA ILE A 24 -7.27 12.56 -1.53
C ILE A 24 -6.89 11.91 -0.21
N ILE A 25 -7.82 11.84 0.72
CA ILE A 25 -7.59 11.27 2.05
C ILE A 25 -8.42 10.00 2.23
N GLY A 26 -7.90 9.05 3.00
CA GLY A 26 -8.64 7.89 3.43
C GLY A 26 -9.66 8.22 4.52
N LEU A 27 -10.60 7.32 4.75
CA LEU A 27 -11.69 7.55 5.70
C LEU A 27 -11.18 7.77 7.13
N THR A 28 -10.22 6.98 7.57
CA THR A 28 -9.60 7.12 8.91
C THR A 28 -8.95 8.49 9.10
N VAL A 29 -8.27 9.02 8.07
CA VAL A 29 -7.68 10.36 8.10
C VAL A 29 -8.78 11.44 8.15
N SER A 30 -9.85 11.26 7.35
CA SER A 30 -10.99 12.16 7.36
C SER A 30 -11.62 12.26 8.74
N ASP A 31 -11.91 11.11 9.37
CA ASP A 31 -12.55 11.04 10.69
C ASP A 31 -11.67 11.64 11.80
N LYS A 32 -10.35 11.39 11.74
CA LYS A 32 -9.38 11.95 12.70
C LYS A 32 -9.23 13.47 12.61
N LEU A 33 -9.28 14.04 11.39
CA LEU A 33 -9.05 15.47 11.18
C LEU A 33 -10.31 16.33 11.25
N PHE A 34 -11.43 15.79 10.80
CA PHE A 34 -12.67 16.57 10.62
C PHE A 34 -13.84 16.03 11.41
N GLY A 35 -13.69 14.87 12.02
CA GLY A 35 -14.74 14.16 12.75
C GLY A 35 -15.53 13.19 11.86
N PRO A 36 -16.22 12.21 12.48
CA PRO A 36 -16.99 11.21 11.77
C PRO A 36 -18.13 11.87 10.98
N ASN A 37 -18.36 11.36 9.77
CA ASN A 37 -19.38 11.86 8.82
C ASN A 37 -19.21 13.32 8.34
N ALA A 38 -18.06 13.94 8.59
CA ALA A 38 -17.76 15.25 8.04
C ALA A 38 -17.53 15.17 6.52
N ASN A 39 -17.83 16.26 5.80
CA ASN A 39 -17.42 16.42 4.41
C ASN A 39 -16.14 17.26 4.35
N PRO A 40 -14.97 16.65 4.11
CA PRO A 40 -13.71 17.35 4.03
C PRO A 40 -13.40 17.91 2.62
N VAL A 41 -14.21 17.58 1.61
CA VAL A 41 -13.98 18.03 0.22
C VAL A 41 -14.00 19.55 0.16
N GLY A 42 -12.98 20.13 -0.45
CA GLY A 42 -12.76 21.59 -0.52
C GLY A 42 -12.02 22.17 0.69
N ARG A 43 -11.87 21.43 1.80
CA ARG A 43 -11.09 21.90 2.95
C ARG A 43 -9.59 21.76 2.71
N VAL A 44 -8.80 22.50 3.48
CA VAL A 44 -7.33 22.49 3.36
C VAL A 44 -6.72 21.68 4.51
N VAL A 45 -5.84 20.75 4.15
CA VAL A 45 -4.98 20.01 5.08
C VAL A 45 -3.53 20.43 4.90
N ARG A 46 -2.72 20.40 5.95
CA ARG A 46 -1.29 20.70 5.86
C ARG A 46 -0.46 19.43 5.92
N ILE A 47 0.35 19.21 4.89
CA ILE A 47 1.31 18.11 4.81
C ILE A 47 2.70 18.72 4.82
N LYS A 48 3.51 18.47 5.85
CA LYS A 48 4.82 19.12 6.07
C LYS A 48 4.74 20.66 5.89
N ASN A 49 3.77 21.29 6.53
CA ASN A 49 3.51 22.73 6.45
C ASN A 49 3.04 23.28 5.09
N ILE A 50 2.89 22.44 4.08
CA ILE A 50 2.38 22.83 2.76
C ILE A 50 0.87 22.61 2.73
N PRO A 51 0.05 23.62 2.33
CA PRO A 51 -1.39 23.47 2.24
C PRO A 51 -1.76 22.66 0.99
N PHE A 52 -2.66 21.69 1.16
CA PHE A 52 -3.29 20.89 0.11
C PHE A 52 -4.80 20.97 0.23
N THR A 53 -5.48 21.16 -0.88
CA THR A 53 -6.95 21.13 -0.91
C THR A 53 -7.42 19.67 -1.04
N VAL A 54 -8.31 19.24 -0.15
CA VAL A 54 -8.91 17.91 -0.23
C VAL A 54 -9.90 17.88 -1.40
N VAL A 55 -9.66 17.03 -2.38
CA VAL A 55 -10.54 16.88 -3.56
C VAL A 55 -11.44 15.65 -3.47
N GLY A 56 -11.11 14.70 -2.59
CA GLY A 56 -11.94 13.52 -2.40
C GLY A 56 -11.56 12.73 -1.15
N VAL A 57 -12.48 11.83 -0.77
CA VAL A 57 -12.29 10.82 0.28
C VAL A 57 -12.36 9.44 -0.36
N LEU A 58 -11.40 8.58 -0.06
CA LEU A 58 -11.37 7.21 -0.57
C LEU A 58 -12.51 6.38 0.03
N GLY A 59 -13.02 5.45 -0.75
CA GLY A 59 -13.95 4.44 -0.25
C GLY A 59 -13.30 3.56 0.82
N LYS A 60 -14.08 3.11 1.79
CA LYS A 60 -13.61 2.24 2.88
C LYS A 60 -13.01 0.95 2.31
N LYS A 61 -11.81 0.61 2.76
CA LYS A 61 -11.09 -0.61 2.40
C LYS A 61 -10.84 -1.52 3.61
N GLY A 62 -10.78 -0.92 4.79
CA GLY A 62 -10.60 -1.60 6.06
C GLY A 62 -9.14 -1.99 6.33
N GLN A 63 -8.96 -2.93 7.26
CA GLN A 63 -7.65 -3.37 7.69
C GLN A 63 -7.16 -4.59 6.92
N SER A 64 -5.85 -4.69 6.73
CA SER A 64 -5.20 -5.89 6.22
C SER A 64 -5.20 -6.99 7.28
N PRO A 65 -5.03 -8.27 6.90
CA PRO A 65 -4.83 -9.38 7.84
C PRO A 65 -3.61 -9.18 8.78
N PHE A 66 -2.71 -8.28 8.42
CA PHE A 66 -1.51 -7.93 9.17
C PHE A 66 -1.67 -6.68 10.06
N GLY A 67 -2.92 -6.20 10.26
CA GLY A 67 -3.22 -5.06 11.12
C GLY A 67 -2.95 -3.68 10.49
N GLN A 68 -2.54 -3.59 9.23
CA GLN A 68 -2.36 -2.31 8.55
C GLN A 68 -3.72 -1.73 8.16
N ASP A 69 -3.99 -0.51 8.58
CA ASP A 69 -5.19 0.23 8.17
C ASP A 69 -4.96 0.86 6.80
N PHE A 70 -5.69 0.36 5.79
CA PHE A 70 -5.63 0.93 4.44
C PHE A 70 -6.34 2.28 4.33
N ASP A 71 -7.24 2.59 5.28
CA ASP A 71 -8.00 3.83 5.29
C ASP A 71 -7.23 4.99 5.96
N ASP A 72 -6.08 4.70 6.62
CA ASP A 72 -5.16 5.71 7.17
C ASP A 72 -4.09 6.10 6.13
N VAL A 73 -4.52 6.78 5.08
CA VAL A 73 -3.66 7.12 3.92
C VAL A 73 -4.01 8.51 3.38
N VAL A 74 -2.98 9.18 2.84
CA VAL A 74 -3.13 10.42 2.07
C VAL A 74 -2.44 10.23 0.73
N LEU A 75 -3.16 10.47 -0.35
CA LEU A 75 -2.64 10.41 -1.73
C LEU A 75 -2.52 11.83 -2.30
N ILE A 76 -1.37 12.14 -2.86
CA ILE A 76 -1.10 13.42 -3.54
C ILE A 76 -0.44 13.15 -4.89
N PRO A 77 -0.49 14.09 -5.84
CA PRO A 77 0.21 13.93 -7.11
C PRO A 77 1.71 13.74 -6.90
N VAL A 78 2.30 12.76 -7.60
CA VAL A 78 3.73 12.45 -7.47
C VAL A 78 4.62 13.63 -7.82
N THR A 79 4.25 14.41 -8.82
CA THR A 79 4.96 15.63 -9.25
C THR A 79 4.95 16.69 -8.15
N THR A 80 3.81 16.87 -7.47
CA THR A 80 3.70 17.78 -6.32
C THR A 80 4.57 17.32 -5.15
N PHE A 81 4.59 16.01 -4.89
CA PHE A 81 5.47 15.43 -3.87
C PHE A 81 6.94 15.73 -4.16
N GLN A 82 7.38 15.44 -5.39
CA GLN A 82 8.76 15.67 -5.81
C GLN A 82 9.18 17.14 -5.72
N GLN A 83 8.33 18.04 -6.23
CA GLN A 83 8.67 19.46 -6.30
C GLN A 83 8.55 20.20 -4.98
N LYS A 84 7.56 19.86 -4.16
CA LYS A 84 7.20 20.65 -2.97
C LYS A 84 7.62 19.99 -1.66
N ILE A 85 7.56 18.67 -1.56
CA ILE A 85 7.83 17.94 -0.31
C ILE A 85 9.27 17.42 -0.29
N GLN A 86 9.75 16.86 -1.39
CA GLN A 86 11.08 16.26 -1.49
C GLN A 86 12.18 17.27 -1.85
N GLY A 87 11.81 18.47 -2.27
CA GLY A 87 12.77 19.56 -2.55
C GLY A 87 13.45 19.50 -3.92
N GLY A 88 12.83 18.85 -4.92
CA GLY A 88 13.21 18.94 -6.34
C GLY A 88 14.56 18.31 -6.77
N LEU A 89 15.49 18.10 -5.84
CA LEU A 89 16.86 17.66 -6.13
C LEU A 89 17.07 16.14 -6.15
N LYS A 90 16.10 15.35 -5.67
CA LYS A 90 16.20 13.90 -5.65
C LYS A 90 15.19 13.29 -6.62
N SER A 91 15.68 12.83 -7.76
CA SER A 91 14.83 12.14 -8.77
C SER A 91 14.40 10.73 -8.34
N LEU A 92 14.95 10.20 -7.25
CA LEU A 92 14.66 8.87 -6.75
C LEU A 92 13.54 8.92 -5.71
N LEU A 93 12.40 8.39 -6.04
CA LEU A 93 11.33 8.09 -5.08
C LEU A 93 11.72 6.83 -4.31
N SER A 94 11.92 6.97 -3.00
CA SER A 94 11.97 5.81 -2.12
C SER A 94 10.54 5.38 -1.81
N GLY A 95 10.21 4.12 -2.06
CA GLY A 95 8.86 3.61 -1.82
C GLY A 95 8.72 2.15 -2.20
N SER A 96 7.49 1.65 -2.19
CA SER A 96 7.15 0.30 -2.63
C SER A 96 6.23 0.33 -3.84
N ILE A 97 6.46 -0.58 -4.77
CA ILE A 97 5.60 -0.81 -5.93
C ILE A 97 4.87 -2.13 -5.67
N ALA A 98 3.55 -2.09 -5.66
CA ALA A 98 2.74 -3.31 -5.58
C ALA A 98 2.40 -3.78 -7.00
N VAL A 99 2.73 -5.03 -7.30
CA VAL A 99 2.46 -5.68 -8.59
C VAL A 99 1.57 -6.89 -8.34
N SER A 100 0.58 -7.10 -9.19
CA SER A 100 -0.28 -8.29 -9.15
C SER A 100 0.08 -9.22 -10.31
N ALA A 101 0.39 -10.47 -9.99
CA ALA A 101 0.52 -11.53 -10.99
C ALA A 101 -0.88 -12.00 -11.45
N THR A 102 -0.97 -12.61 -12.63
CA THR A 102 -2.21 -13.12 -13.20
C THR A 102 -2.73 -14.37 -12.47
N GLY A 103 -1.84 -15.10 -11.78
CA GLY A 103 -2.18 -16.26 -10.98
C GLY A 103 -1.04 -16.64 -10.03
N PRO A 104 -1.30 -17.48 -9.01
CA PRO A 104 -0.29 -17.89 -8.04
C PRO A 104 0.93 -18.55 -8.71
N GLU A 105 0.69 -19.37 -9.73
CA GLU A 105 1.71 -20.09 -10.48
C GLU A 105 2.63 -19.17 -11.31
N THR A 106 2.18 -17.95 -11.60
CA THR A 106 2.96 -16.98 -12.38
C THR A 106 3.79 -16.04 -11.51
N THR A 107 3.63 -16.11 -10.19
CA THR A 107 4.29 -15.18 -9.25
C THR A 107 5.81 -15.27 -9.30
N ALA A 108 6.39 -16.48 -9.28
CA ALA A 108 7.84 -16.68 -9.36
C ALA A 108 8.43 -16.15 -10.69
N ARG A 109 7.71 -16.34 -11.80
CA ARG A 109 8.09 -15.79 -13.10
C ARG A 109 8.03 -14.27 -13.10
N ALA A 110 6.97 -13.69 -12.54
CA ALA A 110 6.83 -12.25 -12.42
C ALA A 110 7.95 -11.65 -11.57
N GLU A 111 8.32 -12.29 -10.45
CA GLU A 111 9.45 -11.87 -9.62
C GLU A 111 10.74 -11.83 -10.40
N THR A 112 11.06 -12.90 -11.15
CA THR A 112 12.28 -12.96 -11.99
C THR A 112 12.29 -11.84 -13.03
N GLN A 113 11.15 -11.59 -13.69
CA GLN A 113 11.03 -10.52 -14.69
C GLN A 113 11.18 -9.13 -14.07
N ILE A 114 10.58 -8.89 -12.91
CA ILE A 114 10.68 -7.62 -12.18
C ILE A 114 12.14 -7.39 -11.76
N ARG A 115 12.80 -8.41 -11.21
CA ARG A 115 14.21 -8.35 -10.81
C ARG A 115 15.10 -7.97 -11.99
N GLY A 116 14.96 -8.66 -13.12
CA GLY A 116 15.71 -8.34 -14.33
C GLY A 116 15.46 -6.91 -14.80
N LEU A 117 14.20 -6.50 -14.89
CA LEU A 117 13.82 -5.14 -15.31
C LEU A 117 14.40 -4.07 -14.38
N LEU A 118 14.32 -4.26 -13.07
CA LEU A 118 14.84 -3.29 -12.09
C LEU A 118 16.36 -3.21 -12.16
N ARG A 119 17.07 -4.35 -12.25
CA ARG A 119 18.53 -4.36 -12.44
C ARG A 119 18.96 -3.58 -13.68
N ASP A 120 18.25 -3.78 -14.82
CA ASP A 120 18.52 -3.04 -16.05
C ASP A 120 18.25 -1.52 -15.89
N ARG A 121 17.14 -1.16 -15.28
CA ARG A 121 16.77 0.24 -15.06
C ARG A 121 17.69 0.97 -14.09
N HIS A 122 18.16 0.27 -13.05
CA HIS A 122 19.13 0.79 -12.09
C HIS A 122 20.57 0.70 -12.60
N ARG A 123 20.78 0.06 -13.77
CA ARG A 123 22.11 -0.15 -14.40
C ARG A 123 23.08 -0.87 -13.47
N LEU A 124 22.58 -1.88 -12.75
CA LEU A 124 23.41 -2.67 -11.85
C LEU A 124 24.34 -3.58 -12.66
N PRO A 125 25.65 -3.61 -12.33
CA PRO A 125 26.59 -4.52 -12.99
C PRO A 125 26.22 -5.98 -12.75
N GLN A 126 26.69 -6.88 -13.64
CA GLN A 126 26.57 -8.31 -13.41
C GLN A 126 27.38 -8.70 -12.16
N GLY A 127 26.73 -9.43 -11.24
CA GLY A 127 27.33 -9.84 -9.97
C GLY A 127 27.23 -8.83 -8.83
N ALA A 128 26.69 -7.63 -9.05
CA ALA A 128 26.38 -6.71 -7.95
C ALA A 128 25.10 -7.12 -7.23
N ASP A 129 25.05 -6.84 -5.92
CA ASP A 129 23.84 -7.02 -5.12
C ASP A 129 22.72 -6.10 -5.59
N ASP A 130 21.48 -6.54 -5.38
CA ASP A 130 20.29 -5.71 -5.68
C ASP A 130 20.18 -4.55 -4.68
N ASP A 131 19.93 -3.35 -5.18
CA ASP A 131 19.66 -2.15 -4.36
C ASP A 131 18.17 -2.00 -3.99
N PHE A 132 17.38 -3.05 -4.27
CA PHE A 132 15.96 -3.16 -4.00
C PHE A 132 15.63 -4.54 -3.37
N SER A 133 14.46 -4.66 -2.76
CA SER A 133 13.94 -5.94 -2.26
C SER A 133 12.59 -6.27 -2.88
N ILE A 134 12.41 -7.52 -3.28
CA ILE A 134 11.11 -8.04 -3.76
C ILE A 134 10.54 -8.91 -2.64
N ARG A 135 9.27 -8.70 -2.29
CA ARG A 135 8.55 -9.49 -1.28
C ARG A 135 7.35 -10.14 -1.93
N ASN A 136 7.29 -11.46 -1.83
CA ASN A 136 6.15 -12.23 -2.27
C ASN A 136 5.13 -12.36 -1.13
N LEU A 137 4.04 -11.61 -1.22
CA LEU A 137 2.99 -11.64 -0.20
C LEU A 137 2.23 -12.98 -0.17
N SER A 138 2.20 -13.72 -1.28
CA SER A 138 1.56 -15.03 -1.34
C SER A 138 2.32 -16.08 -0.52
N GLU A 139 3.66 -16.05 -0.54
CA GLU A 139 4.49 -16.94 0.28
C GLU A 139 4.31 -16.65 1.78
N ILE A 140 4.27 -15.38 2.15
CA ILE A 140 4.02 -14.97 3.54
C ILE A 140 2.65 -15.45 4.00
N ALA A 141 1.62 -15.30 3.16
CA ALA A 141 0.25 -15.76 3.47
C ALA A 141 0.18 -17.30 3.60
N SER A 142 0.86 -18.04 2.71
CA SER A 142 0.92 -19.50 2.76
C SER A 142 1.63 -20.01 4.01
N ALA A 143 2.77 -19.42 4.36
CA ALA A 143 3.51 -19.78 5.57
C ALA A 143 2.69 -19.55 6.85
N GLN A 144 1.92 -18.46 6.89
CA GLN A 144 1.03 -18.17 8.01
C GLN A 144 -0.14 -19.16 8.10
N GLN A 145 -0.69 -19.58 6.96
CA GLN A 145 -1.77 -20.55 6.89
C GLN A 145 -1.29 -21.94 7.34
N GLU A 146 -0.10 -22.37 6.95
CA GLU A 146 0.53 -23.60 7.42
C GLU A 146 0.78 -23.58 8.93
N GLY A 147 1.28 -22.47 9.48
CA GLY A 147 1.44 -22.27 10.92
C GLY A 147 0.13 -22.43 11.68
N THR A 148 -0.94 -21.79 11.19
CA THR A 148 -2.28 -21.88 11.77
C THR A 148 -2.82 -23.32 11.72
N ARG A 149 -2.63 -24.02 10.60
CA ARG A 149 -3.04 -25.42 10.44
C ARG A 149 -2.32 -26.34 11.41
N THR A 150 -1.01 -26.14 11.58
CA THR A 150 -0.20 -26.90 12.55
C THR A 150 -0.69 -26.69 13.98
N LEU A 151 -0.94 -25.44 14.40
CA LEU A 151 -1.52 -25.13 15.70
C LEU A 151 -2.89 -25.78 15.91
N THR A 152 -3.77 -25.70 14.92
CA THR A 152 -5.10 -26.33 14.97
C THR A 152 -4.99 -27.84 15.13
N THR A 153 -4.06 -28.48 14.41
CA THR A 153 -3.82 -29.92 14.49
C THR A 153 -3.32 -30.32 15.88
N LEU A 154 -2.38 -29.54 16.47
CA LEU A 154 -1.88 -29.76 17.82
C LEU A 154 -2.99 -29.62 18.86
N LEU A 155 -3.81 -28.57 18.76
CA LEU A 155 -4.94 -28.37 19.67
C LEU A 155 -5.96 -29.50 19.56
N ALA A 156 -6.26 -29.97 18.35
CA ALA A 156 -7.16 -31.11 18.13
C ALA A 156 -6.59 -32.41 18.72
N ALA A 157 -5.27 -32.64 18.60
CA ALA A 157 -4.60 -33.79 19.20
C ALA A 157 -4.67 -33.75 20.75
N ILE A 158 -4.41 -32.58 21.36
CA ILE A 158 -4.52 -32.38 22.80
C ILE A 158 -5.96 -32.63 23.27
N ALA A 159 -6.94 -32.08 22.56
CA ALA A 159 -8.36 -32.28 22.88
C ALA A 159 -8.76 -33.76 22.78
N ALA A 160 -8.29 -34.48 21.75
CA ALA A 160 -8.53 -35.92 21.61
C ALA A 160 -7.92 -36.74 22.75
N VAL A 161 -6.69 -36.43 23.15
CA VAL A 161 -6.06 -37.09 24.30
C VAL A 161 -6.81 -36.78 25.60
N SER A 162 -7.22 -35.54 25.82
CA SER A 162 -8.00 -35.14 27.00
C SER A 162 -9.35 -35.86 27.07
N LEU A 163 -9.99 -36.09 25.92
CA LEU A 163 -11.26 -36.83 25.85
C LEU A 163 -11.09 -38.31 26.13
N LEU A 164 -9.93 -38.90 25.83
CA LEU A 164 -9.63 -40.31 26.07
C LEU A 164 -9.22 -40.60 27.55
N VAL A 165 -8.66 -39.59 28.24
CA VAL A 165 -8.15 -39.72 29.61
C VAL A 165 -9.18 -39.28 30.64
N GLY A 166 -10.16 -38.44 30.29
CA GLY A 166 -11.23 -37.98 31.19
C GLY A 166 -12.52 -38.76 30.99
#